data_31923c27f5a3cdc82f3ae7c6eaa41bbd
#
_entry.id   31923c27f5a3cdc82f3ae7c6eaa41bbd
#
_cell.length_a   1.000
_cell.length_b   1.000
_cell.length_c   1.000
_cell.angle_alpha   90.00
_cell.angle_beta   90.00
_cell.angle_gamma   90.00
#
_symmetry.space_group_name_H-M   'P 1'
#
loop_
_entity.id
_entity.type
_entity.pdbx_description
1 polymer ?
#
loop_
_entity_poly.entity_id
_entity_poly.type
_entity_poly.pdbx_seq_one_letter_code
_entity_poly.pdbx_strand_id
1 'polypeptide(L)'
;KERPNLHIPPHCNDCGLSLGVVEFFRQMFNQEIFDSSGFPFWESDISPSNPTDKTIKETAEMLAQGKIIGWYQGHGEIGPRALGNRSILMRPDIKDGKDILNSRVKHREYFRPFGASVLLDNVSDYFDWTGETPYMLYVMDVLDKQSFPSITHVDGTCRPQTVTEQNNFYHQLIIEF
;
A
#
# COMPACT_ATOMS: atom_id res chain seq x y z
N LYS A 1 3.28 28.45 -8.73
CA LYS A 1 3.10 27.66 -9.98
C LYS A 1 2.04 26.62 -9.66
N GLU A 2 0.90 26.67 -10.35
CA GLU A 2 -0.11 25.61 -10.24
C GLU A 2 0.53 24.29 -10.68
N ARG A 3 0.38 23.25 -9.86
CA ARG A 3 0.78 21.89 -10.25
C ARG A 3 -0.18 21.42 -11.34
N PRO A 4 0.29 20.82 -12.44
CA PRO A 4 -0.61 20.24 -13.44
C PRO A 4 -1.49 19.18 -12.79
N ASN A 5 -2.75 19.10 -13.19
CA ASN A 5 -3.64 18.00 -12.83
C ASN A 5 -3.08 16.71 -13.43
N LEU A 6 -2.42 15.92 -12.60
CA LEU A 6 -1.90 14.62 -12.98
C LEU A 6 -2.87 13.54 -12.51
N HIS A 7 -3.51 12.87 -13.46
CA HIS A 7 -4.30 11.67 -13.17
C HIS A 7 -3.39 10.45 -13.13
N ILE A 8 -3.37 9.76 -12.00
CA ILE A 8 -2.63 8.52 -11.82
C ILE A 8 -3.62 7.39 -11.62
N PRO A 9 -3.75 6.48 -12.60
CA PRO A 9 -4.63 5.34 -12.46
C PRO A 9 -4.06 4.29 -11.50
N PRO A 10 -4.92 3.50 -10.83
CA PRO A 10 -4.47 2.46 -9.89
C PRO A 10 -3.65 1.34 -10.55
N HIS A 11 -3.77 1.16 -11.85
CA HIS A 11 -3.05 0.15 -12.65
C HIS A 11 -1.87 0.76 -13.42
N CYS A 12 -1.15 1.66 -12.80
CA CYS A 12 0.07 2.25 -13.37
C CYS A 12 1.20 1.22 -13.57
N ASN A 13 2.23 1.58 -14.32
CA ASN A 13 3.28 0.71 -14.82
C ASN A 13 2.73 -0.33 -15.84
N ASP A 14 3.49 -1.37 -16.09
CA ASP A 14 3.15 -2.44 -17.05
C ASP A 14 1.86 -3.21 -16.67
N CYS A 15 1.36 -3.05 -15.47
CA CYS A 15 0.13 -3.69 -15.01
C CYS A 15 -1.11 -3.27 -15.81
N GLY A 16 -1.10 -2.10 -16.44
CA GLY A 16 -2.17 -1.61 -17.29
C GLY A 16 -2.16 -2.16 -18.73
N LEU A 17 -1.11 -2.83 -19.17
CA LEU A 17 -0.99 -3.28 -20.56
C LEU A 17 -2.09 -4.28 -20.94
N SER A 18 -2.35 -5.28 -20.13
CA SER A 18 -3.42 -6.26 -20.38
C SER A 18 -4.79 -5.61 -20.45
N LEU A 19 -5.05 -4.64 -19.59
CA LEU A 19 -6.31 -3.88 -19.59
C LEU A 19 -6.42 -2.99 -20.82
N GLY A 20 -5.33 -2.36 -21.25
CA GLY A 20 -5.26 -1.58 -22.49
C GLY A 20 -5.57 -2.44 -23.72
N VAL A 21 -5.07 -3.67 -23.76
CA VAL A 21 -5.38 -4.62 -24.83
C VAL A 21 -6.87 -5.01 -24.81
N VAL A 22 -7.43 -5.30 -23.64
CA VAL A 22 -8.87 -5.60 -23.52
C VAL A 22 -9.71 -4.42 -23.98
N GLU A 23 -9.38 -3.20 -23.55
CA GLU A 23 -10.10 -1.99 -23.97
C GLU A 23 -9.99 -1.74 -25.47
N PHE A 24 -8.81 -1.97 -26.08
CA PHE A 24 -8.63 -1.88 -27.52
C PHE A 24 -9.58 -2.84 -28.27
N PHE A 25 -9.64 -4.11 -27.85
CA PHE A 25 -10.55 -5.08 -28.46
C PHE A 25 -12.01 -4.75 -28.20
N ARG A 26 -12.34 -4.26 -26.99
CA ARG A 26 -13.68 -3.82 -26.65
C ARG A 26 -14.17 -2.73 -27.62
N GLN A 27 -13.36 -1.72 -27.88
CA GLN A 27 -13.68 -0.66 -28.85
C GLN A 27 -13.78 -1.21 -30.27
N MET A 28 -12.81 -2.05 -30.68
CA MET A 28 -12.79 -2.65 -32.03
C MET A 28 -14.03 -3.49 -32.32
N PHE A 29 -14.55 -4.22 -31.32
CA PHE A 29 -15.72 -5.07 -31.47
C PHE A 29 -17.02 -4.43 -30.97
N ASN A 30 -17.00 -3.15 -30.61
CA ASN A 30 -18.13 -2.38 -30.09
C ASN A 30 -18.87 -3.08 -28.93
N GLN A 31 -18.09 -3.65 -27.99
CA GLN A 31 -18.61 -4.29 -26.79
C GLN A 31 -18.89 -3.28 -25.67
N GLU A 32 -19.69 -3.67 -24.69
CA GLU A 32 -19.97 -2.86 -23.51
C GLU A 32 -18.71 -2.56 -22.67
N ILE A 33 -18.68 -1.42 -21.98
CA ILE A 33 -17.62 -1.05 -21.05
C ILE A 33 -17.67 -1.98 -19.85
N PHE A 34 -16.52 -2.58 -19.48
CA PHE A 34 -16.46 -3.33 -18.24
C PHE A 34 -16.40 -2.38 -17.02
N ASP A 35 -16.98 -2.80 -15.93
CA ASP A 35 -16.93 -2.05 -14.68
C ASP A 35 -15.55 -2.13 -14.06
N SER A 36 -14.88 -0.98 -13.92
CA SER A 36 -13.57 -0.83 -13.30
C SER A 36 -13.64 -0.14 -11.92
N SER A 37 -14.84 0.06 -11.38
CA SER A 37 -15.04 0.82 -10.13
C SER A 37 -14.34 0.21 -8.92
N GLY A 38 -14.08 -1.11 -8.93
CA GLY A 38 -13.39 -1.83 -7.86
C GLY A 38 -11.86 -1.73 -7.89
N PHE A 39 -11.25 -1.05 -8.88
CA PHE A 39 -9.78 -0.93 -8.94
C PHE A 39 -9.21 -0.17 -7.73
N PRO A 40 -8.05 -0.59 -7.23
CA PRO A 40 -7.23 -1.76 -7.61
C PRO A 40 -7.64 -3.09 -6.95
N PHE A 41 -8.75 -3.12 -6.23
CA PHE A 41 -9.22 -4.27 -5.44
C PHE A 41 -10.29 -5.02 -6.23
N TRP A 42 -9.87 -6.01 -7.01
CA TRP A 42 -10.78 -6.81 -7.81
C TRP A 42 -11.16 -8.11 -7.13
N GLU A 43 -12.33 -8.61 -7.52
CA GLU A 43 -12.78 -9.94 -7.09
C GLU A 43 -11.77 -11.02 -7.50
N SER A 44 -11.54 -11.93 -6.58
CA SER A 44 -10.84 -13.17 -6.85
C SER A 44 -11.85 -14.34 -6.69
N ASP A 45 -11.56 -15.47 -7.25
CA ASP A 45 -12.36 -16.71 -7.07
C ASP A 45 -12.40 -17.18 -5.60
N ILE A 46 -11.58 -16.57 -4.74
CA ILE A 46 -11.55 -16.82 -3.31
C ILE A 46 -12.48 -15.81 -2.64
N SER A 47 -13.47 -16.30 -1.92
CA SER A 47 -14.37 -15.45 -1.14
C SER A 47 -13.58 -14.49 -0.25
N PRO A 48 -13.87 -13.20 -0.30
CA PRO A 48 -13.16 -12.23 0.51
C PRO A 48 -13.36 -12.56 2.00
N SER A 49 -12.28 -12.49 2.76
CA SER A 49 -12.30 -12.61 4.21
C SER A 49 -12.25 -11.22 4.82
N ASN A 50 -13.23 -10.91 5.64
CA ASN A 50 -13.26 -9.66 6.37
C ASN A 50 -12.79 -9.92 7.81
N PRO A 51 -11.79 -9.19 8.30
CA PRO A 51 -11.36 -9.31 9.68
C PRO A 51 -12.46 -8.80 10.63
N THR A 52 -12.53 -9.39 11.82
CA THR A 52 -13.39 -8.90 12.90
C THR A 52 -12.65 -7.80 13.70
N ASP A 53 -13.39 -6.99 14.45
CA ASP A 53 -12.80 -5.97 15.34
C ASP A 53 -11.79 -6.60 16.31
N LYS A 54 -12.07 -7.80 16.80
CA LYS A 54 -11.14 -8.58 17.63
C LYS A 54 -9.84 -8.87 16.88
N THR A 55 -9.94 -9.32 15.64
CA THR A 55 -8.76 -9.61 14.79
C THR A 55 -7.93 -8.35 14.55
N ILE A 56 -8.58 -7.22 14.32
CA ILE A 56 -7.91 -5.93 14.10
C ILE A 56 -7.11 -5.54 15.35
N LYS A 57 -7.74 -5.56 16.54
CA LYS A 57 -7.08 -5.23 17.81
C LYS A 57 -5.91 -6.15 18.15
N GLU A 58 -6.13 -7.46 18.07
CA GLU A 58 -5.05 -8.44 18.31
C GLU A 58 -3.88 -8.24 17.33
N THR A 59 -4.17 -7.90 16.07
CA THR A 59 -3.12 -7.61 15.07
C THR A 59 -2.36 -6.34 15.39
N ALA A 60 -3.05 -5.26 15.78
CA ALA A 60 -2.41 -4.02 16.20
C ALA A 60 -1.50 -4.23 17.42
N GLU A 61 -1.96 -5.00 18.42
CA GLU A 61 -1.15 -5.37 19.60
C GLU A 61 0.11 -6.17 19.20
N MET A 62 -0.03 -7.14 18.29
CA MET A 62 1.12 -7.90 17.80
C MET A 62 2.12 -7.02 17.03
N LEU A 63 1.64 -6.07 16.20
CA LEU A 63 2.48 -5.10 15.52
C LEU A 63 3.22 -4.22 16.53
N ALA A 64 2.53 -3.71 17.55
CA ALA A 64 3.12 -2.91 18.64
C ALA A 64 4.21 -3.69 19.39
N GLN A 65 4.08 -5.01 19.50
CA GLN A 65 5.10 -5.90 20.07
C GLN A 65 6.27 -6.21 19.10
N GLY A 66 6.29 -5.64 17.91
CA GLY A 66 7.34 -5.83 16.90
C GLY A 66 7.21 -7.12 16.10
N LYS A 67 6.04 -7.74 16.06
CA LYS A 67 5.82 -8.93 15.23
C LYS A 67 5.70 -8.56 13.75
N ILE A 68 6.06 -9.50 12.89
CA ILE A 68 5.81 -9.44 11.45
C ILE A 68 4.50 -10.17 11.18
N ILE A 69 3.57 -9.50 10.53
CA ILE A 69 2.21 -10.00 10.30
C ILE A 69 1.96 -10.14 8.79
N GLY A 70 1.45 -11.29 8.37
CA GLY A 70 0.81 -11.45 7.06
C GLY A 70 -0.65 -11.02 7.16
N TRP A 71 -1.01 -9.93 6.53
CA TRP A 71 -2.37 -9.39 6.53
C TRP A 71 -3.11 -9.76 5.26
N TYR A 72 -4.30 -10.32 5.44
CA TYR A 72 -5.19 -10.74 4.35
C TYR A 72 -6.60 -10.24 4.64
N GLN A 73 -7.17 -9.45 3.72
CA GLN A 73 -8.55 -8.96 3.79
C GLN A 73 -9.13 -8.77 2.39
N GLY A 74 -10.46 -8.75 2.29
CA GLY A 74 -11.19 -8.35 1.09
C GLY A 74 -10.68 -8.96 -0.22
N HIS A 75 -10.82 -8.22 -1.29
CA HIS A 75 -10.42 -8.64 -2.64
C HIS A 75 -8.92 -8.51 -2.89
N GLY A 76 -8.39 -9.32 -3.81
CA GLY A 76 -7.00 -9.23 -4.24
C GLY A 76 -6.68 -7.92 -4.94
N GLU A 77 -5.44 -7.47 -4.79
CA GLU A 77 -4.93 -6.25 -5.44
C GLU A 77 -4.39 -6.57 -6.83
N ILE A 78 -4.72 -5.71 -7.81
CA ILE A 78 -4.07 -5.73 -9.11
C ILE A 78 -2.99 -4.66 -9.12
N GLY A 79 -1.77 -5.05 -9.43
CA GLY A 79 -0.66 -4.13 -9.54
C GLY A 79 0.62 -4.62 -8.87
N PRO A 80 1.71 -3.82 -8.95
CA PRO A 80 3.02 -4.22 -8.47
C PRO A 80 3.19 -4.05 -6.95
N ARG A 81 2.18 -3.51 -6.26
CA ARG A 81 2.25 -3.16 -4.83
C ARG A 81 1.12 -3.80 -4.05
N ALA A 82 1.44 -4.30 -2.87
CA ALA A 82 0.45 -4.56 -1.85
C ALA A 82 -0.03 -3.22 -1.26
N LEU A 83 -1.33 -3.07 -1.12
CA LEU A 83 -1.99 -1.82 -0.71
C LEU A 83 -2.92 -2.02 0.50
N GLY A 84 -2.64 -3.01 1.34
CA GLY A 84 -3.38 -3.28 2.56
C GLY A 84 -4.27 -4.53 2.51
N ASN A 85 -4.45 -5.18 1.35
CA ASN A 85 -5.29 -6.39 1.28
C ASN A 85 -4.47 -7.69 1.27
N ARG A 86 -3.26 -7.68 0.76
CA ARG A 86 -2.30 -8.80 0.72
C ARG A 86 -0.93 -8.31 1.15
N SER A 87 -0.83 -7.84 2.39
CA SER A 87 0.33 -7.09 2.86
C SER A 87 1.13 -7.86 3.91
N ILE A 88 2.42 -7.63 3.95
CA ILE A 88 3.28 -7.98 5.09
C ILE A 88 3.52 -6.68 5.86
N LEU A 89 3.14 -6.69 7.13
CA LEU A 89 3.15 -5.53 8.00
C LEU A 89 4.19 -5.71 9.12
N MET A 90 4.84 -4.62 9.46
CA MET A 90 5.76 -4.52 10.59
C MET A 90 5.82 -3.05 11.03
N ARG A 91 6.06 -2.79 12.31
CA ARG A 91 6.25 -1.42 12.80
C ARG A 91 7.53 -0.81 12.22
N PRO A 92 7.53 0.50 11.89
CA PRO A 92 8.59 1.14 11.10
C PRO A 92 9.84 1.53 11.89
N ASP A 93 9.76 1.55 13.23
CA ASP A 93 10.82 2.01 14.14
C ASP A 93 11.84 0.93 14.52
N ILE A 94 11.69 -0.30 14.03
CA ILE A 94 12.66 -1.37 14.25
C ILE A 94 13.93 -1.08 13.44
N LYS A 95 15.06 -0.87 14.12
CA LYS A 95 16.33 -0.46 13.51
C LYS A 95 16.77 -1.36 12.34
N ASP A 96 16.70 -2.68 12.53
CA ASP A 96 17.12 -3.66 11.53
C ASP A 96 15.92 -4.28 10.77
N GLY A 97 14.74 -3.64 10.85
CA GLY A 97 13.49 -4.19 10.32
C GLY A 97 13.54 -4.44 8.81
N LYS A 98 14.14 -3.55 8.05
CA LYS A 98 14.35 -3.73 6.61
C LYS A 98 15.17 -4.99 6.30
N ASP A 99 16.27 -5.21 7.02
CA ASP A 99 17.16 -6.35 6.79
C ASP A 99 16.49 -7.67 7.23
N ILE A 100 15.76 -7.63 8.33
CA ILE A 100 14.96 -8.77 8.81
C ILE A 100 13.92 -9.17 7.76
N LEU A 101 13.15 -8.23 7.24
CA LEU A 101 12.14 -8.50 6.23
C LEU A 101 12.75 -9.00 4.90
N ASN A 102 13.85 -8.38 4.44
CA ASN A 102 14.48 -8.79 3.20
C ASN A 102 15.10 -10.19 3.30
N SER A 103 15.77 -10.51 4.41
CA SER A 103 16.48 -11.79 4.58
C SER A 103 15.55 -12.94 4.96
N ARG A 104 14.63 -12.73 5.91
CA ARG A 104 13.84 -13.82 6.51
C ARG A 104 12.47 -14.05 5.86
N VAL A 105 11.91 -13.03 5.22
CA VAL A 105 10.55 -13.08 4.69
C VAL A 105 10.54 -13.00 3.17
N LYS A 106 11.22 -12.01 2.61
CA LYS A 106 11.22 -11.76 1.16
C LYS A 106 12.32 -12.53 0.42
N HIS A 107 13.38 -12.99 1.12
CA HIS A 107 14.53 -13.68 0.52
C HIS A 107 15.09 -12.95 -0.69
N ARG A 108 15.36 -11.66 -0.54
CA ARG A 108 15.81 -10.75 -1.61
C ARG A 108 16.95 -9.86 -1.15
N GLU A 109 17.46 -9.05 -2.05
CA GLU A 109 18.61 -8.19 -1.84
C GLU A 109 18.36 -7.18 -0.69
N TYR A 110 19.36 -7.00 0.19
CA TYR A 110 19.28 -6.18 1.39
C TYR A 110 18.99 -4.70 1.13
N PHE A 111 19.41 -4.18 -0.04
CA PHE A 111 19.22 -2.77 -0.38
C PHE A 111 17.78 -2.41 -0.80
N ARG A 112 16.93 -3.39 -1.04
CA ARG A 112 15.54 -3.11 -1.49
C ARG A 112 14.72 -2.46 -0.38
N PRO A 113 14.10 -1.30 -0.68
CA PRO A 113 13.35 -0.55 0.32
C PRO A 113 11.96 -1.12 0.55
N PHE A 114 11.34 -0.67 1.65
CA PHE A 114 9.93 -0.84 1.93
C PHE A 114 9.24 0.52 1.91
N GLY A 115 7.92 0.52 1.64
CA GLY A 115 7.07 1.69 1.78
C GLY A 115 6.40 1.70 3.15
N ALA A 116 5.82 2.84 3.49
CA ALA A 116 4.98 3.01 4.66
C ALA A 116 3.51 3.08 4.27
N SER A 117 2.61 2.71 5.19
CA SER A 117 1.20 3.07 5.13
C SER A 117 0.91 4.07 6.24
N VAL A 118 0.19 5.12 5.93
CA VAL A 118 -0.14 6.21 6.84
C VAL A 118 -1.58 6.66 6.58
N LEU A 119 -2.30 7.08 7.61
CA LEU A 119 -3.61 7.70 7.42
C LEU A 119 -3.46 9.00 6.63
N LEU A 120 -4.38 9.26 5.71
CA LEU A 120 -4.33 10.48 4.90
C LEU A 120 -4.26 11.75 5.76
N ASP A 121 -5.02 11.79 6.84
CA ASP A 121 -5.10 12.94 7.73
C ASP A 121 -3.78 13.21 8.51
N ASN A 122 -2.93 12.19 8.62
CA ASN A 122 -1.66 12.26 9.35
C ASN A 122 -0.44 12.28 8.42
N VAL A 123 -0.60 12.29 7.11
CA VAL A 123 0.54 12.19 6.19
C VAL A 123 1.57 13.29 6.39
N SER A 124 1.13 14.52 6.66
CA SER A 124 1.99 15.67 6.90
C SER A 124 2.74 15.64 8.23
N ASP A 125 2.37 14.79 9.17
CA ASP A 125 3.07 14.62 10.45
C ASP A 125 4.38 13.82 10.26
N TYR A 126 4.45 13.00 9.22
CA TYR A 126 5.55 12.06 8.98
C TYR A 126 6.34 12.35 7.69
N PHE A 127 5.72 13.00 6.71
CA PHE A 127 6.31 13.21 5.38
C PHE A 127 6.14 14.67 4.93
N ASP A 128 7.10 15.17 4.18
CA ASP A 128 6.94 16.47 3.50
C ASP A 128 5.96 16.37 2.33
N TRP A 129 4.70 16.15 2.68
CA TRP A 129 3.61 15.94 1.73
C TRP A 129 2.26 16.29 2.32
N THR A 130 1.38 16.80 1.43
CA THR A 130 -0.02 17.06 1.74
C THR A 130 -0.88 16.58 0.57
N GLY A 131 -1.60 15.50 0.75
CA GLY A 131 -2.49 14.97 -0.27
C GLY A 131 -2.42 13.45 -0.42
N GLU A 132 -3.22 12.93 -1.32
CA GLU A 132 -3.36 11.50 -1.52
C GLU A 132 -2.19 10.90 -2.31
N THR A 133 -1.76 9.73 -1.89
CA THR A 133 -0.85 8.84 -2.61
C THR A 133 -1.23 7.37 -2.35
N PRO A 134 -2.42 6.94 -2.79
CA PRO A 134 -2.95 5.63 -2.41
C PRO A 134 -2.20 4.45 -3.04
N TYR A 135 -1.37 4.68 -4.08
CA TYR A 135 -0.73 3.62 -4.88
C TYR A 135 0.79 3.57 -4.75
N MET A 136 1.39 4.22 -3.75
CA MET A 136 2.85 4.24 -3.53
C MET A 136 3.66 4.70 -4.76
N LEU A 137 3.25 5.74 -5.46
CA LEU A 137 3.89 6.22 -6.69
C LEU A 137 4.83 7.41 -6.48
N TYR A 138 4.61 8.18 -5.43
CA TYR A 138 5.43 9.33 -5.10
C TYR A 138 6.49 8.99 -4.06
N VAL A 139 7.62 9.66 -4.18
CA VAL A 139 8.72 9.61 -3.21
C VAL A 139 8.73 10.93 -2.45
N MET A 140 8.82 10.87 -1.13
CA MET A 140 8.68 11.99 -0.22
C MET A 140 9.76 11.95 0.85
N ASP A 141 10.21 13.12 1.32
CA ASP A 141 11.11 13.20 2.45
C ASP A 141 10.43 12.71 3.74
N VAL A 142 11.14 11.88 4.50
CA VAL A 142 10.73 11.48 5.85
C VAL A 142 11.17 12.58 6.81
N LEU A 143 10.25 13.11 7.61
CA LEU A 143 10.52 14.21 8.54
C LEU A 143 11.40 13.76 9.71
N ASP A 144 11.09 12.61 10.32
CA ASP A 144 11.91 12.00 11.37
C ASP A 144 12.54 10.69 10.90
N LYS A 145 13.69 10.81 10.24
CA LYS A 145 14.44 9.70 9.66
C LYS A 145 15.01 8.74 10.71
N GLN A 146 15.25 9.23 11.94
CA GLN A 146 15.84 8.44 13.02
C GLN A 146 14.81 7.53 13.69
N SER A 147 13.57 8.01 13.84
CA SER A 147 12.50 7.24 14.45
C SER A 147 11.92 6.17 13.50
N PHE A 148 12.11 6.30 12.18
CA PHE A 148 11.53 5.37 11.21
C PHE A 148 12.58 4.71 10.29
N PRO A 149 13.58 4.02 10.85
CA PRO A 149 14.70 3.48 10.06
C PRO A 149 14.31 2.38 9.08
N SER A 150 13.23 1.62 9.36
CA SER A 150 12.81 0.51 8.49
C SER A 150 12.22 0.96 7.15
N ILE A 151 11.68 2.18 7.08
CA ILE A 151 11.03 2.73 5.88
C ILE A 151 11.85 3.84 5.22
N THR A 152 12.84 4.37 5.92
CA THR A 152 13.68 5.47 5.40
C THR A 152 14.72 4.89 4.43
N HIS A 153 14.70 5.38 3.20
CA HIS A 153 15.66 5.02 2.16
C HIS A 153 17.02 5.69 2.42
N VAL A 154 18.04 5.28 1.68
CA VAL A 154 19.41 5.79 1.84
C VAL A 154 19.54 7.30 1.58
N ASP A 155 18.65 7.86 0.78
CA ASP A 155 18.56 9.30 0.47
C ASP A 155 17.64 10.06 1.45
N GLY A 156 17.11 9.39 2.47
CA GLY A 156 16.22 9.99 3.46
C GLY A 156 14.76 10.09 3.04
N THR A 157 14.39 9.46 1.95
CA THR A 157 13.02 9.45 1.44
C THR A 157 12.27 8.18 1.80
N CYS A 158 10.96 8.18 1.55
CA CYS A 158 10.09 7.02 1.57
C CYS A 158 9.08 7.10 0.42
N ARG A 159 8.45 5.98 0.12
CA ARG A 159 7.34 5.91 -0.83
C ARG A 159 6.09 5.45 -0.09
N PRO A 160 5.36 6.38 0.55
CA PRO A 160 4.21 6.04 1.37
C PRO A 160 2.95 5.74 0.55
N GLN A 161 2.06 4.99 1.18
CA GLN A 161 0.65 4.85 0.81
C GLN A 161 -0.19 5.64 1.80
N THR A 162 -1.00 6.58 1.32
CA THR A 162 -2.07 7.16 2.14
C THR A 162 -3.27 6.23 2.16
N VAL A 163 -3.81 5.98 3.35
CA VAL A 163 -4.95 5.10 3.58
C VAL A 163 -6.13 5.92 4.05
N THR A 164 -7.29 5.69 3.43
CA THR A 164 -8.56 6.33 3.74
C THR A 164 -9.60 5.27 4.16
N GLU A 165 -10.77 5.72 4.58
CA GLU A 165 -11.91 4.85 4.90
C GLU A 165 -12.37 3.96 3.73
N GLN A 166 -11.98 4.26 2.50
CA GLN A 166 -12.27 3.39 1.35
C GLN A 166 -11.67 1.98 1.52
N ASN A 167 -10.54 1.87 2.22
CA ASN A 167 -9.96 0.59 2.65
C ASN A 167 -10.24 0.37 4.15
N ASN A 168 -11.51 0.24 4.48
CA ASN A 168 -12.04 0.33 5.84
C ASN A 168 -11.28 -0.52 6.88
N PHE A 169 -11.08 -1.81 6.67
CA PHE A 169 -10.43 -2.68 7.67
C PHE A 169 -8.95 -2.35 7.84
N TYR A 170 -8.26 -2.01 6.76
CA TYR A 170 -6.86 -1.61 6.84
C TYR A 170 -6.71 -0.23 7.51
N HIS A 171 -7.63 0.69 7.21
CA HIS A 171 -7.73 1.98 7.88
C HIS A 171 -7.93 1.82 9.40
N GLN A 172 -8.88 0.97 9.80
CA GLN A 172 -9.12 0.66 11.21
C GLN A 172 -7.89 0.03 11.88
N LEU A 173 -7.18 -0.87 11.20
CA LEU A 173 -5.95 -1.46 11.73
C LEU A 173 -4.88 -0.40 12.01
N ILE A 174 -4.72 0.59 11.12
CA ILE A 174 -3.73 1.66 11.31
C ILE A 174 -4.16 2.60 12.46
N ILE A 175 -5.45 2.83 12.64
CA ILE A 175 -5.97 3.62 13.79
C ILE A 175 -5.69 2.91 15.12
N GLU A 176 -5.90 1.60 15.19
CA GLU A 176 -5.69 0.81 16.42
C GLU A 176 -4.19 0.62 16.74
N PHE A 177 -3.31 0.68 15.74
CA PHE A 177 -1.85 0.55 15.91
C PHE A 177 -1.22 1.85 16.37
#